data_fb764e43e7da18ffb4ef11cdfb1c53ea
#
_entry.id   fb764e43e7da18ffb4ef11cdfb1c53ea
#
_cell.length_a   1.000
_cell.length_b   1.000
_cell.length_c   1.000
_cell.angle_alpha   90.00
_cell.angle_beta   90.00
_cell.angle_gamma   90.00
#
_symmetry.space_group_name_H-M   'P 1'
#
loop_
_entity.id
_entity.type
_entity.pdbx_description
1 polymer ?
#
loop_
_entity_poly.entity_id
_entity_poly.type
_entity_poly.pdbx_seq_one_letter_code
_entity_poly.pdbx_strand_id
1 'polypeptide(L)'
;SLKFMNNVIKKRSTCFLITDGYGEFDDSLQIVSRKHDFSTIIVRDKREDLIPNIGLLRLHDNESGKDIWIDSSDKTLINEFKDFRKKQDYDLIQKFNRLGIENIMVYTGEDYIRSLMKLFEKGNRQWKE
;
A
#
# COMPACT_ATOMS: atom_id res chain seq x y z
N SER A 1 3.82 12.00 -9.07
CA SER A 1 3.16 11.32 -10.20
C SER A 1 1.67 11.65 -10.30
N LEU A 2 0.87 11.66 -9.20
CA LEU A 2 -0.58 11.94 -9.22
C LEU A 2 -0.92 13.35 -9.75
N LYS A 3 -0.16 14.38 -9.36
CA LYS A 3 -0.32 15.74 -9.89
C LYS A 3 -0.13 15.81 -11.40
N PHE A 4 0.87 15.10 -11.91
CA PHE A 4 1.10 15.01 -13.35
C PHE A 4 -0.09 14.37 -14.06
N MET A 5 -0.58 13.25 -13.54
CA MET A 5 -1.73 12.54 -14.10
C MET A 5 -2.97 13.43 -14.16
N ASN A 6 -3.27 14.18 -13.09
CA ASN A 6 -4.39 15.12 -13.05
C ASN A 6 -4.30 16.22 -14.11
N ASN A 7 -3.09 16.67 -14.40
CA ASN A 7 -2.87 17.75 -15.37
C ASN A 7 -2.88 17.29 -16.82
N VAL A 8 -2.40 16.08 -17.10
CA VAL A 8 -2.20 15.55 -18.45
C VAL A 8 -3.41 14.78 -18.95
N ILE A 9 -4.01 13.93 -18.11
CA ILE A 9 -5.12 13.07 -18.54
C ILE A 9 -6.44 13.86 -18.40
N LYS A 10 -6.97 14.32 -19.53
CA LYS A 10 -8.22 15.12 -19.57
C LYS A 10 -9.47 14.28 -19.64
N LYS A 11 -9.41 13.10 -20.25
CA LYS A 11 -10.56 12.19 -20.40
C LYS A 11 -10.61 11.21 -19.21
N ARG A 12 -11.82 10.81 -18.82
CA ARG A 12 -11.99 9.74 -17.83
C ARG A 12 -11.30 8.47 -18.34
N SER A 13 -10.44 7.90 -17.51
CA SER A 13 -9.61 6.75 -17.85
C SER A 13 -9.58 5.80 -16.66
N THR A 14 -9.31 4.52 -16.91
CA THR A 14 -9.01 3.55 -15.87
C THR A 14 -7.55 3.70 -15.46
N CYS A 15 -7.30 3.86 -14.18
CA CYS A 15 -5.98 4.13 -13.63
C CYS A 15 -5.68 3.20 -12.46
N PHE A 16 -4.48 2.64 -12.45
CA PHE A 16 -3.99 1.79 -11.37
C PHE A 16 -2.80 2.46 -10.68
N LEU A 17 -2.92 2.63 -9.37
CA LEU A 17 -1.79 2.99 -8.53
C LEU A 17 -1.18 1.71 -7.96
N ILE A 18 0.06 1.43 -8.33
CA ILE A 18 0.84 0.34 -7.73
C ILE A 18 1.81 0.99 -6.74
N THR A 19 1.73 0.62 -5.49
CA THR A 19 2.51 1.25 -4.40
C THR A 19 2.85 0.24 -3.31
N ASP A 20 3.96 0.46 -2.64
CA ASP A 20 4.31 -0.19 -1.39
C ASP A 20 3.58 0.42 -0.17
N GLY A 21 2.84 1.53 -0.38
CA GLY A 21 2.08 2.22 0.65
C GLY A 21 2.91 3.06 1.60
N TYR A 22 4.24 3.10 1.41
CA TYR A 22 5.11 4.02 2.13
C TYR A 22 5.11 5.36 1.40
N GLY A 23 4.72 6.39 2.08
CA GLY A 23 4.69 7.74 1.53
C GLY A 23 3.38 8.46 1.80
N GLU A 24 3.44 9.76 1.70
CA GLU A 24 2.27 10.61 1.89
C GLU A 24 1.47 10.73 0.58
N PHE A 25 0.20 10.40 0.67
CA PHE A 25 -0.76 10.68 -0.38
C PHE A 25 -1.42 12.03 -0.08
N ASP A 26 -1.13 13.01 -0.92
CA ASP A 26 -1.71 14.34 -0.84
C ASP A 26 -3.15 14.40 -1.42
N ASP A 27 -3.74 15.58 -1.42
CA ASP A 27 -5.09 15.82 -1.97
C ASP A 27 -5.23 15.45 -3.45
N SER A 28 -4.12 15.29 -4.18
CA SER A 28 -4.13 14.86 -5.58
C SER A 28 -4.74 13.48 -5.75
N LEU A 29 -4.63 12.59 -4.74
CA LEU A 29 -5.26 11.28 -4.76
C LEU A 29 -6.80 11.40 -4.82
N GLN A 30 -7.37 12.28 -4.00
CA GLN A 30 -8.82 12.51 -4.00
C GLN A 30 -9.30 13.10 -5.33
N ILE A 31 -8.56 14.01 -5.90
CA ILE A 31 -8.90 14.65 -7.19
C ILE A 31 -8.90 13.59 -8.30
N VAL A 32 -7.83 12.78 -8.37
CA VAL A 32 -7.67 11.76 -9.39
C VAL A 32 -8.72 10.66 -9.26
N SER A 33 -9.02 10.20 -8.04
CA SER A 33 -10.02 9.16 -7.81
C SER A 33 -11.45 9.57 -8.19
N ARG A 34 -11.76 10.87 -8.10
CA ARG A 34 -13.07 11.40 -8.55
C ARG A 34 -13.16 11.58 -10.07
N LYS A 35 -12.03 11.84 -10.72
CA LYS A 35 -11.97 12.14 -12.15
C LYS A 35 -11.85 10.89 -13.01
N HIS A 36 -11.22 9.86 -12.49
CA HIS A 36 -10.88 8.63 -13.19
C HIS A 36 -11.48 7.41 -12.46
N ASP A 37 -11.55 6.30 -13.16
CA ASP A 37 -11.79 5.00 -12.56
C ASP A 37 -10.46 4.51 -11.94
N PHE A 38 -10.34 4.70 -10.63
CA PHE A 38 -9.05 4.62 -9.95
C PHE A 38 -9.04 3.48 -8.93
N SER A 39 -8.07 2.60 -9.08
CA SER A 39 -7.86 1.47 -8.18
C SER A 39 -6.43 1.41 -7.68
N THR A 40 -6.23 0.89 -6.48
CA THR A 40 -4.90 0.77 -5.87
C THR A 40 -4.51 -0.68 -5.64
N ILE A 41 -3.28 -1.01 -5.99
CA ILE A 41 -2.64 -2.31 -5.74
C ILE A 41 -1.50 -2.05 -4.76
N ILE A 42 -1.68 -2.48 -3.52
CA ILE A 42 -0.65 -2.37 -2.47
C ILE A 42 0.21 -3.62 -2.53
N VAL A 43 1.49 -3.45 -2.78
CA VAL A 43 2.45 -4.56 -2.86
C VAL A 43 3.24 -4.64 -1.56
N ARG A 44 3.25 -5.81 -0.93
CA ARG A 44 3.99 -6.10 0.30
C ARG A 44 4.95 -7.25 0.10
N ASP A 45 6.07 -7.21 0.79
CA ASP A 45 6.96 -8.35 0.92
C ASP A 45 6.80 -8.96 2.32
N LYS A 46 6.43 -10.25 2.38
CA LYS A 46 6.31 -10.95 3.66
C LYS A 46 7.60 -10.97 4.47
N ARG A 47 8.74 -10.83 3.80
CA ARG A 47 10.05 -10.79 4.48
C ARG A 47 10.23 -9.51 5.29
N GLU A 48 9.55 -8.43 4.93
CA GLU A 48 9.57 -7.18 5.70
C GLU A 48 8.91 -7.31 7.07
N ASP A 49 7.99 -8.28 7.23
CA ASP A 49 7.34 -8.59 8.50
C ASP A 49 8.13 -9.59 9.35
N LEU A 50 9.17 -10.20 8.76
CA LEU A 50 9.99 -11.22 9.40
C LEU A 50 11.31 -10.60 9.87
N ILE A 51 11.36 -10.21 11.14
CA ILE A 51 12.64 -9.89 11.77
C ILE A 51 13.27 -11.20 12.24
N PRO A 52 14.39 -11.64 11.65
CA PRO A 52 15.03 -12.88 12.06
C PRO A 52 15.58 -12.74 13.47
N ASN A 53 15.44 -13.78 14.30
CA ASN A 53 16.01 -13.80 15.65
C ASN A 53 17.52 -14.09 15.58
N ILE A 54 18.32 -13.04 15.35
CA ILE A 54 19.79 -13.11 15.24
C ILE A 54 20.49 -12.19 16.23
N GLY A 55 19.79 -11.71 17.25
CA GLY A 55 20.35 -10.79 18.25
C GLY A 55 20.28 -9.33 17.81
N LEU A 56 21.34 -8.57 18.06
CA LEU A 56 21.35 -7.14 17.79
C LEU A 56 21.41 -6.85 16.28
N LEU A 57 20.38 -6.19 15.76
CA LEU A 57 20.23 -5.79 14.37
C LEU A 57 20.33 -4.27 14.21
N ARG A 58 21.02 -3.85 13.16
CA ARG A 58 21.01 -2.47 12.70
C ARG A 58 20.02 -2.35 11.55
N LEU A 59 18.95 -1.61 11.77
CA LEU A 59 18.00 -1.24 10.74
C LEU A 59 18.36 0.13 10.18
N HIS A 60 18.48 0.22 8.87
CA HIS A 60 18.68 1.48 8.18
C HIS A 60 17.37 1.97 7.62
N ASP A 61 16.94 3.15 8.04
CA ASP A 61 15.78 3.81 7.47
C ASP A 61 16.22 4.61 6.23
N ASN A 62 15.83 4.12 5.07
CA ASN A 62 16.19 4.73 3.78
C ASN A 62 15.59 6.12 3.57
N GLU A 63 14.52 6.46 4.29
CA GLU A 63 13.86 7.77 4.15
C GLU A 63 14.53 8.84 5.02
N SER A 64 14.79 8.52 6.29
CA SER A 64 15.43 9.45 7.23
C SER A 64 16.96 9.37 7.26
N GLY A 65 17.54 8.31 6.67
CA GLY A 65 18.97 8.02 6.70
C GLY A 65 19.50 7.64 8.09
N LYS A 66 18.62 7.34 9.04
CA LYS A 66 19.00 7.00 10.42
C LYS A 66 19.13 5.49 10.60
N ASP A 67 20.08 5.13 11.43
CA ASP A 67 20.25 3.76 11.89
C ASP A 67 19.60 3.58 13.27
N ILE A 68 18.82 2.52 13.40
CA ILE A 68 18.19 2.12 14.66
C ILE A 68 18.70 0.73 15.01
N TRP A 69 19.21 0.57 16.23
CA TRP A 69 19.62 -0.73 16.75
C TRP A 69 18.45 -1.37 17.51
N ILE A 70 18.09 -2.58 17.12
CA ILE A 70 17.06 -3.36 17.79
C ILE A 70 17.60 -4.72 18.20
N ASP A 71 17.19 -5.19 19.38
CA ASP A 71 17.42 -6.57 19.80
C ASP A 71 16.31 -7.47 19.23
N SER A 72 16.63 -8.23 18.20
CA SER A 72 15.68 -9.14 17.56
C SER A 72 15.35 -10.39 18.39
N SER A 73 16.00 -10.59 19.54
CA SER A 73 15.63 -11.61 20.51
C SER A 73 14.54 -11.16 21.48
N ASP A 74 14.28 -9.86 21.58
CA ASP A 74 13.19 -9.31 22.39
C ASP A 74 11.85 -9.53 21.69
N LYS A 75 11.11 -10.52 22.17
CA LYS A 75 9.79 -10.88 21.65
C LYS A 75 8.76 -9.78 21.79
N THR A 76 8.86 -8.94 22.84
CA THR A 76 7.94 -7.84 23.08
C THR A 76 8.10 -6.80 21.98
N LEU A 77 9.32 -6.37 21.73
CA LEU A 77 9.67 -5.41 20.68
C LEU A 77 9.26 -5.90 19.29
N ILE A 78 9.50 -7.19 18.99
CA ILE A 78 9.09 -7.79 17.72
C ILE A 78 7.58 -7.80 17.55
N ASN A 79 6.82 -8.08 18.61
CA ASN A 79 5.36 -8.05 18.55
C ASN A 79 4.83 -6.62 18.38
N GLU A 80 5.38 -5.66 19.10
CA GLU A 80 5.03 -4.24 18.94
C GLU A 80 5.29 -3.76 17.50
N PHE A 81 6.41 -4.15 16.89
CA PHE A 81 6.70 -3.84 15.49
C PHE A 81 5.66 -4.44 14.54
N LYS A 82 5.30 -5.72 14.73
CA LYS A 82 4.26 -6.38 13.91
C LYS A 82 2.90 -5.71 14.05
N ASP A 83 2.53 -5.32 15.25
CA ASP A 83 1.25 -4.65 15.50
C ASP A 83 1.23 -3.23 14.91
N PHE A 84 2.35 -2.53 14.99
CA PHE A 84 2.53 -1.23 14.33
C PHE A 84 2.36 -1.35 12.81
N ARG A 85 2.98 -2.35 12.17
CA ARG A 85 2.85 -2.61 10.73
C ARG A 85 1.41 -2.93 10.34
N LYS A 86 0.74 -3.82 11.07
CA LYS A 86 -0.68 -4.14 10.84
C LYS A 86 -1.56 -2.90 10.93
N LYS A 87 -1.29 -2.04 11.92
CA LYS A 87 -2.02 -0.79 12.08
C LYS A 87 -1.79 0.15 10.90
N GLN A 88 -0.55 0.30 10.43
CA GLN A 88 -0.24 1.10 9.25
C GLN A 88 -1.01 0.60 8.01
N ASP A 89 -1.01 -0.71 7.77
CA ASP A 89 -1.74 -1.31 6.65
C ASP A 89 -3.25 -1.09 6.77
N TYR A 90 -3.79 -1.25 7.97
CA TYR A 90 -5.19 -0.97 8.24
C TYR A 90 -5.55 0.49 7.97
N ASP A 91 -4.76 1.44 8.47
CA ASP A 91 -5.00 2.87 8.30
C ASP A 91 -4.91 3.27 6.81
N LEU A 92 -3.98 2.69 6.07
CA LEU A 92 -3.84 2.89 4.63
C LEU A 92 -5.08 2.39 3.86
N ILE A 93 -5.53 1.17 4.14
CA ILE A 93 -6.74 0.60 3.54
C ILE A 93 -7.97 1.46 3.86
N GLN A 94 -8.12 1.90 5.12
CA GLN A 94 -9.21 2.77 5.52
C GLN A 94 -9.18 4.12 4.79
N LYS A 95 -7.99 4.67 4.55
CA LYS A 95 -7.82 5.90 3.77
C LYS A 95 -8.35 5.73 2.35
N PHE A 96 -7.98 4.66 1.65
CA PHE A 96 -8.50 4.37 0.31
C PHE A 96 -10.01 4.14 0.31
N ASN A 97 -10.51 3.36 1.26
CA ASN A 97 -11.95 3.08 1.39
C ASN A 97 -12.78 4.36 1.60
N ARG A 98 -12.31 5.29 2.45
CA ARG A 98 -12.98 6.59 2.67
C ARG A 98 -13.03 7.46 1.41
N LEU A 99 -12.06 7.31 0.53
CA LEU A 99 -12.02 8.01 -0.76
C LEU A 99 -12.81 7.29 -1.86
N GLY A 100 -13.45 6.14 -1.54
CA GLY A 100 -14.15 5.31 -2.51
C GLY A 100 -13.21 4.63 -3.52
N ILE A 101 -11.92 4.50 -3.19
CA ILE A 101 -10.92 3.88 -4.05
C ILE A 101 -10.90 2.38 -3.78
N GLU A 102 -11.17 1.58 -4.80
CA GLU A 102 -10.99 0.13 -4.72
C GLU A 102 -9.51 -0.19 -4.51
N ASN A 103 -9.25 -1.08 -3.57
CA ASN A 103 -7.89 -1.45 -3.24
C ASN A 103 -7.76 -2.94 -2.96
N ILE A 104 -6.61 -3.48 -3.28
CA ILE A 104 -6.19 -4.83 -2.92
C ILE A 104 -4.76 -4.81 -2.40
N MET A 105 -4.47 -5.73 -1.51
CA MET A 105 -3.12 -6.00 -1.05
C MET A 105 -2.65 -7.32 -1.65
N VAL A 106 -1.45 -7.33 -2.22
CA VAL A 106 -0.79 -8.49 -2.79
C VAL A 106 0.58 -8.65 -2.16
N TYR A 107 1.01 -9.90 -2.02
CA TYR A 107 2.31 -10.23 -1.45
C TYR A 107 3.25 -10.78 -2.50
N THR A 108 4.52 -10.38 -2.46
CA THR A 108 5.55 -10.95 -3.32
C THR A 108 5.69 -12.45 -3.05
N GLY A 109 5.83 -13.22 -4.13
CA GLY A 109 5.94 -14.69 -4.03
C GLY A 109 4.61 -15.44 -3.85
N GLU A 110 3.47 -14.76 -3.78
CA GLU A 110 2.13 -15.37 -3.77
C GLU A 110 1.44 -15.29 -5.13
N ASP A 111 0.38 -16.11 -5.28
CA ASP A 111 -0.51 -16.01 -6.45
C ASP A 111 -1.36 -14.73 -6.34
N TYR A 112 -0.89 -13.68 -6.99
CA TYR A 112 -1.57 -12.38 -7.06
C TYR A 112 -2.68 -12.35 -8.12
N ILE A 113 -2.74 -13.33 -9.03
CA ILE A 113 -3.67 -13.34 -10.15
C ILE A 113 -5.11 -13.33 -9.66
N ARG A 114 -5.43 -14.19 -8.69
CA ARG A 114 -6.78 -14.23 -8.09
C ARG A 114 -7.20 -12.92 -7.46
N SER A 115 -6.27 -12.24 -6.80
CA SER A 115 -6.52 -10.94 -6.17
C SER A 115 -6.78 -9.87 -7.21
N LEU A 116 -6.00 -9.83 -8.29
CA LEU A 116 -6.21 -8.92 -9.41
C LEU A 116 -7.54 -9.19 -10.13
N MET A 117 -7.88 -10.45 -10.36
CA MET A 117 -9.17 -10.79 -10.97
C MET A 117 -10.35 -10.26 -10.16
N LYS A 118 -10.32 -10.38 -8.85
CA LYS A 118 -11.36 -9.81 -7.96
C LYS A 118 -11.48 -8.29 -8.10
N LEU A 119 -10.36 -7.58 -8.25
CA LEU A 119 -10.35 -6.15 -8.46
C LEU A 119 -11.04 -5.78 -9.80
N PHE A 120 -10.70 -6.49 -10.88
CA PHE A 120 -11.28 -6.26 -12.19
C PHE A 120 -12.77 -6.65 -12.27
N GLU A 121 -13.19 -7.71 -11.59
CA GLU A 121 -14.61 -8.10 -11.53
C GLU A 121 -15.47 -7.05 -10.84
N LYS A 122 -14.97 -6.39 -9.79
CA LYS A 122 -15.65 -5.29 -9.12
C LYS A 122 -15.74 -4.07 -10.03
N GLY A 123 -14.65 -3.69 -10.69
CA GLY A 123 -14.63 -2.58 -11.64
C GLY A 123 -15.64 -2.74 -12.77
N ASN A 124 -15.79 -3.94 -13.32
CA ASN A 124 -16.79 -4.22 -14.37
C ASN A 124 -18.25 -4.04 -13.94
N ARG A 125 -18.56 -4.05 -12.66
CA ARG A 125 -19.95 -3.79 -12.18
C ARG A 125 -20.34 -2.32 -12.28
N GLN A 126 -19.40 -1.40 -12.27
CA GLN A 126 -19.64 0.04 -12.39
C GLN A 126 -19.87 0.48 -13.85
N TRP A 127 -19.60 -0.37 -14.83
CA TRP A 127 -19.80 -0.07 -16.27
C TRP A 127 -21.18 -0.47 -16.80
N LYS A 128 -22.04 -1.02 -15.95
CA LYS A 128 -23.39 -1.49 -16.36
C LYS A 128 -24.53 -0.54 -15.97
N GLU A 129 -24.23 0.60 -15.44
CA GLU A 129 -25.15 1.72 -15.21
C GLU A 129 -24.69 2.94 -16.02
#